data_eb80bcc4065cafdb1ac7bff1688820ef
#
_entry.id   eb80bcc4065cafdb1ac7bff1688820ef
#
_cell.length_a   1.000
_cell.length_b   1.000
_cell.length_c   1.000
_cell.angle_alpha   90.00
_cell.angle_beta   90.00
_cell.angle_gamma   90.00
#
_symmetry.space_group_name_H-M   'P 1'
#
loop_
_entity.id
_entity.type
_entity.pdbx_description
1 polymer ?
#
loop_
_entity_poly.entity_id
_entity_poly.type
_entity_poly.pdbx_seq_one_letter_code
_entity_poly.pdbx_strand_id
1 'polypeptide(L)'
;MSNWEEYVRTVEPYVPGEQPNQPDMIKLNTNENPYPPAPGVVEALKNFDTDKLRLYPEPTCKVLVDAIADYYGIRSSQVFTGVGSDDVLAMIFMTFFNSKKPILFPDITYSFYDVWADMLRIPFETKALDDDLGKTVAWCSQIRMHRPESSCRSQRLRISLHTTAM
;
A
#
# COMPACT_ATOMS: atom_id res chain seq x y z
N MET A 1 34.29 -21.45 -4.07
CA MET A 1 32.84 -21.57 -4.00
C MET A 1 32.33 -20.15 -3.90
N SER A 2 31.47 -19.72 -4.82
CA SER A 2 30.87 -18.37 -4.70
C SER A 2 29.93 -18.41 -3.50
N ASN A 3 30.20 -17.60 -2.51
CA ASN A 3 29.36 -17.51 -1.32
C ASN A 3 28.14 -16.66 -1.66
N TRP A 4 27.15 -17.27 -2.30
CA TRP A 4 25.91 -16.59 -2.71
C TRP A 4 25.18 -15.98 -1.50
N GLU A 5 25.42 -16.51 -0.30
CA GLU A 5 24.83 -16.03 0.94
C GLU A 5 25.24 -14.57 1.24
N GLU A 6 26.41 -14.12 0.80
CA GLU A 6 26.86 -12.73 0.95
C GLU A 6 25.98 -11.73 0.19
N TYR A 7 25.22 -12.21 -0.80
CA TYR A 7 24.33 -11.37 -1.61
C TYR A 7 22.88 -11.43 -1.15
N VAL A 8 22.56 -12.32 -0.20
CA VAL A 8 21.21 -12.42 0.36
C VAL A 8 20.99 -11.24 1.30
N ARG A 9 19.89 -10.56 1.10
CA ARG A 9 19.46 -9.48 2.00
C ARG A 9 18.86 -10.07 3.26
N THR A 10 19.35 -9.64 4.39
CA THR A 10 18.75 -9.92 5.69
C THR A 10 17.93 -8.71 6.09
N VAL A 11 16.64 -8.93 6.29
CA VAL A 11 15.68 -7.92 6.75
C VAL A 11 14.97 -8.48 7.95
N GLU A 12 14.73 -7.66 8.97
CA GLU A 12 13.87 -8.06 10.07
C GLU A 12 12.46 -8.36 9.54
N PRO A 13 11.96 -9.58 9.73
CA PRO A 13 10.66 -9.93 9.19
C PRO A 13 9.54 -9.19 9.91
N TYR A 14 8.49 -8.85 9.16
CA TYR A 14 7.26 -8.36 9.76
C TYR A 14 6.69 -9.38 10.75
N VAL A 15 6.36 -8.93 11.95
CA VAL A 15 5.67 -9.75 12.95
C VAL A 15 4.18 -9.46 12.86
N PRO A 16 3.37 -10.43 12.40
CA PRO A 16 1.92 -10.25 12.35
C PRO A 16 1.35 -10.03 13.75
N GLY A 17 0.31 -9.23 13.84
CA GLY A 17 -0.46 -9.11 15.07
C GLY A 17 -1.05 -10.46 15.50
N GLU A 18 -1.32 -10.60 16.79
CA GLU A 18 -1.92 -11.82 17.34
C GLU A 18 -3.21 -12.21 16.60
N GLN A 19 -3.36 -13.50 16.33
CA GLN A 19 -4.52 -14.09 15.67
C GLN A 19 -5.23 -15.05 16.65
N PRO A 20 -5.76 -14.58 17.78
CA PRO A 20 -6.41 -15.46 18.75
C PRO A 20 -7.69 -16.06 18.14
N ASN A 21 -7.84 -17.35 18.29
CA ASN A 21 -9.03 -18.10 17.86
C ASN A 21 -9.83 -18.54 19.11
N GLN A 22 -10.45 -17.57 19.79
CA GLN A 22 -11.29 -17.83 20.96
C GLN A 22 -12.73 -17.46 20.62
N PRO A 23 -13.72 -18.31 20.98
CA PRO A 23 -15.12 -17.95 20.83
C PRO A 23 -15.44 -16.69 21.62
N ASP A 24 -16.32 -15.86 21.10
CA ASP A 24 -16.81 -14.62 21.70
C ASP A 24 -15.78 -13.49 21.91
N MET A 25 -14.61 -13.59 21.27
CA MET A 25 -13.61 -12.53 21.32
C MET A 25 -13.96 -11.38 20.37
N ILE A 26 -13.89 -10.16 20.90
CA ILE A 26 -13.97 -8.94 20.08
C ILE A 26 -12.59 -8.63 19.57
N LYS A 27 -12.36 -8.88 18.28
CA LYS A 27 -11.09 -8.62 17.60
C LYS A 27 -11.04 -7.16 17.10
N LEU A 28 -10.08 -6.39 17.61
CA LEU A 28 -9.88 -4.97 17.25
C LEU A 28 -8.55 -4.69 16.54
N ASN A 29 -7.75 -5.73 16.31
CA ASN A 29 -6.49 -5.61 15.57
C ASN A 29 -6.67 -5.90 14.07
N THR A 30 -5.60 -5.67 13.28
CA THR A 30 -5.51 -5.96 11.83
C THR A 30 -6.49 -5.19 10.92
N ASN A 31 -7.24 -4.22 11.46
CA ASN A 31 -8.18 -3.37 10.71
C ASN A 31 -9.22 -4.15 9.88
N GLU A 32 -9.64 -5.33 10.36
CA GLU A 32 -10.68 -6.10 9.70
C GLU A 32 -12.03 -5.37 9.72
N ASN A 33 -12.73 -5.42 8.60
CA ASN A 33 -14.06 -4.83 8.53
C ASN A 33 -15.07 -5.72 9.29
N PRO A 34 -15.76 -5.20 10.30
CA PRO A 34 -16.73 -5.97 11.06
C PRO A 34 -18.04 -6.27 10.29
N TYR A 35 -18.24 -5.62 9.16
CA TYR A 35 -19.43 -5.81 8.35
C TYR A 35 -19.17 -6.77 7.19
N PRO A 36 -20.14 -7.62 6.84
CA PRO A 36 -20.03 -8.47 5.67
C PRO A 36 -19.99 -7.64 4.39
N PRO A 37 -19.53 -8.22 3.27
CA PRO A 37 -19.55 -7.54 1.98
C PRO A 37 -21.00 -7.19 1.58
N ALA A 38 -21.14 -6.16 0.74
CA ALA A 38 -22.45 -5.77 0.21
C ALA A 38 -23.16 -6.95 -0.50
N PRO A 39 -24.49 -7.03 -0.43
CA PRO A 39 -25.23 -8.14 -1.06
C PRO A 39 -24.90 -8.40 -2.52
N GLY A 40 -24.67 -7.35 -3.31
CA GLY A 40 -24.28 -7.45 -4.72
C GLY A 40 -22.92 -8.14 -4.93
N VAL A 41 -21.98 -8.03 -3.97
CA VAL A 41 -20.70 -8.76 -4.03
C VAL A 41 -20.91 -10.25 -3.86
N VAL A 42 -21.76 -10.62 -2.89
CA VAL A 42 -22.10 -12.03 -2.65
C VAL A 42 -22.77 -12.65 -3.88
N GLU A 43 -23.69 -11.91 -4.52
CA GLU A 43 -24.36 -12.37 -5.72
C GLU A 43 -23.40 -12.48 -6.91
N ALA A 44 -22.53 -11.51 -7.11
CA ALA A 44 -21.51 -11.55 -8.16
C ALA A 44 -20.59 -12.76 -8.01
N LEU A 45 -20.17 -13.10 -6.79
CA LEU A 45 -19.34 -14.28 -6.52
C LEU A 45 -20.09 -15.60 -6.80
N LYS A 46 -21.37 -15.69 -6.44
CA LYS A 46 -22.20 -16.88 -6.72
C LYS A 46 -22.42 -17.12 -8.22
N ASN A 47 -22.52 -16.05 -8.99
CA ASN A 47 -22.77 -16.09 -10.43
C ASN A 47 -21.48 -16.04 -11.26
N PHE A 48 -20.33 -16.09 -10.60
CA PHE A 48 -19.05 -16.03 -11.30
C PHE A 48 -18.83 -17.32 -12.10
N ASP A 49 -18.51 -17.16 -13.38
CA ASP A 49 -18.15 -18.26 -14.27
C ASP A 49 -16.73 -18.75 -13.98
N THR A 50 -16.65 -19.86 -13.23
CA THR A 50 -15.36 -20.44 -12.82
C THR A 50 -14.53 -20.99 -13.98
N ASP A 51 -15.13 -21.26 -15.14
CA ASP A 51 -14.40 -21.70 -16.34
C ASP A 51 -13.46 -20.60 -16.86
N LYS A 52 -13.73 -19.35 -16.53
CA LYS A 52 -12.85 -18.23 -16.86
C LYS A 52 -11.55 -18.20 -16.07
N LEU A 53 -11.47 -18.88 -14.91
CA LEU A 53 -10.25 -18.93 -14.09
C LEU A 53 -9.06 -19.57 -14.82
N ARG A 54 -9.29 -20.38 -15.85
CA ARG A 54 -8.24 -20.97 -16.70
C ARG A 54 -7.62 -19.98 -17.71
N LEU A 55 -8.22 -18.81 -17.88
CA LEU A 55 -7.77 -17.80 -18.83
C LEU A 55 -6.88 -16.77 -18.14
N TYR A 56 -6.00 -16.14 -18.92
CA TYR A 56 -5.28 -14.98 -18.41
C TYR A 56 -6.26 -13.86 -18.03
N PRO A 57 -6.05 -13.23 -16.87
CA PRO A 57 -6.84 -12.05 -16.50
C PRO A 57 -6.53 -10.88 -17.42
N GLU A 58 -7.43 -9.92 -17.46
CA GLU A 58 -7.18 -8.65 -18.14
C GLU A 58 -6.04 -7.91 -17.41
N PRO A 59 -4.93 -7.57 -18.10
CA PRO A 59 -3.68 -7.18 -17.45
C PRO A 59 -3.71 -5.79 -16.79
N THR A 60 -4.68 -4.96 -17.14
CA THR A 60 -4.80 -3.57 -16.64
C THR A 60 -5.87 -3.40 -15.56
N CYS A 61 -6.60 -4.46 -15.23
CA CYS A 61 -7.77 -4.41 -14.34
C CYS A 61 -8.76 -3.31 -14.75
N LYS A 62 -8.94 -3.10 -16.05
CA LYS A 62 -9.66 -1.95 -16.61
C LYS A 62 -11.01 -1.70 -15.97
N VAL A 63 -11.81 -2.73 -15.76
CA VAL A 63 -13.15 -2.60 -15.17
C VAL A 63 -13.08 -2.02 -13.76
N LEU A 64 -12.13 -2.49 -12.95
CA LEU A 64 -11.91 -1.99 -11.58
C LEU A 64 -11.35 -0.56 -11.60
N VAL A 65 -10.37 -0.32 -12.45
CA VAL A 65 -9.72 1.00 -12.59
C VAL A 65 -10.74 2.06 -13.00
N ASP A 66 -11.60 1.77 -13.96
CA ASP A 66 -12.64 2.69 -14.40
C ASP A 66 -13.68 2.93 -13.30
N ALA A 67 -14.13 1.89 -12.61
CA ALA A 67 -15.08 2.02 -11.50
C ALA A 67 -14.52 2.87 -10.35
N ILE A 68 -13.24 2.70 -10.01
CA ILE A 68 -12.55 3.53 -9.00
C ILE A 68 -12.46 4.98 -9.49
N ALA A 69 -12.08 5.19 -10.74
CA ALA A 69 -11.95 6.52 -11.32
C ALA A 69 -13.30 7.26 -11.31
N ASP A 70 -14.38 6.61 -11.71
CA ASP A 70 -15.73 7.17 -11.68
C ASP A 70 -16.17 7.50 -10.25
N TYR A 71 -15.94 6.59 -9.30
CA TYR A 71 -16.31 6.81 -7.90
C TYR A 71 -15.61 8.02 -7.28
N TYR A 72 -14.33 8.25 -7.59
CA TYR A 72 -13.55 9.36 -7.05
C TYR A 72 -13.58 10.62 -7.94
N GLY A 73 -14.21 10.59 -9.11
CA GLY A 73 -14.24 11.70 -10.05
C GLY A 73 -12.86 12.05 -10.60
N ILE A 74 -12.02 11.05 -10.86
CA ILE A 74 -10.66 11.21 -11.40
C ILE A 74 -10.53 10.46 -12.74
N ARG A 75 -9.42 10.63 -13.44
CA ARG A 75 -9.17 9.90 -14.68
C ARG A 75 -8.66 8.48 -14.38
N SER A 76 -9.02 7.49 -15.18
CA SER A 76 -8.51 6.11 -15.11
C SER A 76 -6.96 6.06 -15.15
N SER A 77 -6.31 6.99 -15.85
CA SER A 77 -4.85 7.13 -15.89
C SER A 77 -4.21 7.58 -14.55
N GLN A 78 -5.02 7.91 -13.54
CA GLN A 78 -4.57 8.28 -12.19
C GLN A 78 -4.81 7.16 -11.17
N VAL A 79 -5.28 6.01 -11.62
CA VAL A 79 -5.57 4.85 -10.78
C VAL A 79 -4.58 3.73 -11.13
N PHE A 80 -3.98 3.16 -10.09
CA PHE A 80 -3.16 1.97 -10.18
C PHE A 80 -3.69 0.94 -9.17
N THR A 81 -3.78 -0.30 -9.59
CA THR A 81 -4.28 -1.42 -8.77
C THR A 81 -3.23 -2.52 -8.69
N GLY A 82 -3.20 -3.23 -7.57
CA GLY A 82 -2.32 -4.36 -7.31
C GLY A 82 -2.98 -5.40 -6.42
N VAL A 83 -2.26 -6.44 -6.07
CA VAL A 83 -2.74 -7.55 -5.24
C VAL A 83 -2.62 -7.15 -3.75
N GLY A 84 -3.43 -6.19 -3.35
CA GLY A 84 -3.40 -5.63 -2.00
C GLY A 84 -2.45 -4.43 -1.85
N SER A 85 -2.55 -3.76 -0.69
CA SER A 85 -1.79 -2.53 -0.41
C SER A 85 -0.29 -2.77 -0.34
N ASP A 86 0.16 -3.91 0.14
CA ASP A 86 1.58 -4.22 0.29
C ASP A 86 2.28 -4.37 -1.05
N ASP A 87 1.63 -5.02 -2.02
CA ASP A 87 2.11 -5.13 -3.38
C ASP A 87 2.22 -3.74 -4.05
N VAL A 88 1.19 -2.91 -3.91
CA VAL A 88 1.20 -1.54 -4.42
C VAL A 88 2.29 -0.70 -3.75
N LEU A 89 2.47 -0.83 -2.43
CA LEU A 89 3.54 -0.15 -1.70
C LEU A 89 4.92 -0.59 -2.19
N ALA A 90 5.16 -1.88 -2.35
CA ALA A 90 6.42 -2.39 -2.89
C ALA A 90 6.75 -1.77 -4.25
N MET A 91 5.77 -1.71 -5.15
CA MET A 91 5.92 -1.08 -6.46
C MET A 91 6.19 0.42 -6.36
N ILE A 92 5.53 1.13 -5.44
CA ILE A 92 5.77 2.55 -5.17
C ILE A 92 7.21 2.77 -4.69
N PHE A 93 7.67 1.98 -3.72
CA PHE A 93 9.03 2.09 -3.20
C PHE A 93 10.07 1.83 -4.29
N MET A 94 9.90 0.78 -5.07
CA MET A 94 10.81 0.48 -6.19
C MET A 94 10.83 1.55 -7.28
N THR A 95 9.68 2.17 -7.56
CA THR A 95 9.54 3.07 -8.70
C THR A 95 9.91 4.51 -8.35
N PHE A 96 9.46 5.00 -7.20
CA PHE A 96 9.51 6.43 -6.88
C PHE A 96 10.54 6.78 -5.80
N PHE A 97 10.92 5.83 -4.95
CA PHE A 97 11.76 6.10 -3.79
C PHE A 97 13.16 5.49 -3.87
N ASN A 98 13.46 4.74 -4.89
CA ASN A 98 14.75 4.12 -5.08
C ASN A 98 15.82 5.18 -5.44
N SER A 99 16.21 5.98 -4.47
CA SER A 99 17.20 7.05 -4.59
C SER A 99 18.17 7.06 -3.41
N LYS A 100 19.23 7.88 -3.51
CA LYS A 100 20.18 8.10 -2.41
C LYS A 100 19.68 9.11 -1.36
N LYS A 101 18.53 9.75 -1.61
CA LYS A 101 17.94 10.70 -0.67
C LYS A 101 17.01 9.97 0.28
N PRO A 102 17.03 10.32 1.58
CA PRO A 102 16.15 9.68 2.53
C PRO A 102 14.69 10.01 2.25
N ILE A 103 13.84 9.02 2.43
CA ILE A 103 12.39 9.20 2.53
C ILE A 103 12.02 9.49 3.98
N LEU A 104 10.90 10.16 4.18
CA LEU A 104 10.41 10.53 5.50
C LEU A 104 9.05 9.90 5.74
N PHE A 105 8.88 9.30 6.91
CA PHE A 105 7.58 8.83 7.39
C PHE A 105 7.48 8.95 8.92
N PRO A 106 6.26 8.89 9.51
CA PRO A 106 6.09 8.98 10.94
C PRO A 106 6.75 7.81 11.67
N ASP A 107 7.18 8.02 12.91
CA ASP A 107 7.68 6.98 13.81
C ASP A 107 6.60 5.97 14.21
N ILE A 108 5.33 6.42 14.28
CA ILE A 108 4.16 5.57 14.45
C ILE A 108 3.41 5.52 13.11
N THR A 109 3.61 4.47 12.36
CA THR A 109 3.08 4.33 11.01
C THR A 109 2.80 2.86 10.66
N TYR A 110 2.47 2.60 9.40
CA TYR A 110 2.32 1.25 8.88
C TYR A 110 3.68 0.54 8.87
N SER A 111 3.75 -0.58 9.56
CA SER A 111 4.98 -1.33 9.87
C SER A 111 5.70 -1.95 8.65
N PHE A 112 5.18 -1.78 7.44
CA PHE A 112 5.87 -2.20 6.23
C PHE A 112 6.71 -1.10 5.58
N TYR A 113 6.65 0.15 6.04
CA TYR A 113 7.43 1.22 5.40
C TYR A 113 8.93 1.06 5.62
N ASP A 114 9.33 0.77 6.84
CA ASP A 114 10.72 0.45 7.19
C ASP A 114 11.19 -0.86 6.55
N VAL A 115 10.33 -1.90 6.54
CA VAL A 115 10.64 -3.19 5.89
C VAL A 115 10.94 -2.99 4.39
N TRP A 116 10.12 -2.23 3.67
CA TRP A 116 10.38 -1.95 2.24
C TRP A 116 11.61 -1.07 2.05
N ALA A 117 11.81 -0.06 2.91
CA ALA A 117 12.99 0.80 2.83
C ALA A 117 14.28 -0.01 3.04
N ASP A 118 14.33 -0.87 4.06
CA ASP A 118 15.48 -1.74 4.34
C ASP A 118 15.71 -2.76 3.23
N MET A 119 14.65 -3.45 2.79
CA MET A 119 14.74 -4.44 1.71
C MET A 119 15.33 -3.84 0.44
N LEU A 120 14.92 -2.62 0.10
CA LEU A 120 15.36 -1.93 -1.10
C LEU A 120 16.60 -1.06 -0.89
N ARG A 121 17.13 -1.00 0.36
CA ARG A 121 18.26 -0.15 0.76
C ARG A 121 18.02 1.33 0.47
N ILE A 122 16.81 1.78 0.70
CA ILE A 122 16.42 3.16 0.59
C ILE A 122 16.69 3.84 1.94
N PRO A 123 17.50 4.90 1.99
CA PRO A 123 17.70 5.62 3.24
C PRO A 123 16.38 6.24 3.71
N PHE A 124 16.11 6.20 5.01
CA PHE A 124 14.92 6.80 5.57
C PHE A 124 15.19 7.48 6.91
N GLU A 125 14.32 8.41 7.25
CA GLU A 125 14.27 9.07 8.57
C GLU A 125 12.84 9.01 9.09
N THR A 126 12.69 8.69 10.36
CA THR A 126 11.40 8.79 11.04
C THR A 126 11.25 10.17 11.68
N LYS A 127 10.03 10.66 11.73
CA LYS A 127 9.67 11.91 12.42
C LYS A 127 8.64 11.60 13.49
N ALA A 128 8.92 12.06 14.71
CA ALA A 128 7.96 11.93 15.80
C ALA A 128 6.63 12.56 15.42
N LEU A 129 5.54 11.86 15.76
CA LEU A 129 4.22 12.44 15.67
C LEU A 129 4.06 13.52 16.75
N ASP A 130 3.40 14.63 16.38
CA ASP A 130 3.01 15.66 17.35
C ASP A 130 1.97 15.08 18.33
N ASP A 131 1.85 15.66 19.53
CA ASP A 131 0.86 15.29 20.55
C ASP A 131 -0.58 15.31 19.99
N ASP A 132 -0.82 16.12 18.97
CA ASP A 132 -2.06 16.16 18.18
C ASP A 132 -1.85 15.35 16.89
N LEU A 133 -2.02 14.03 16.97
CA LEU A 133 -1.81 13.03 15.89
C LEU A 133 -2.46 13.42 14.54
N GLY A 134 -3.42 14.34 14.54
CA GLY A 134 -4.12 14.80 13.35
C GLY A 134 -3.30 15.70 12.43
N LYS A 135 -2.34 16.47 12.94
CA LYS A 135 -1.60 17.47 12.14
C LYS A 135 -0.44 16.85 11.37
N THR A 136 0.24 15.88 11.95
CA THR A 136 1.41 15.24 11.32
C THR A 136 1.02 14.27 10.23
N VAL A 137 -0.10 13.58 10.33
CA VAL A 137 -0.64 12.72 9.26
C VAL A 137 -0.89 13.51 7.96
N ALA A 138 -1.32 14.76 8.07
CA ALA A 138 -1.48 15.64 6.89
C ALA A 138 -0.14 15.97 6.21
N TRP A 139 0.97 15.91 6.94
CA TRP A 139 2.32 16.20 6.42
C TRP A 139 2.98 14.97 5.78
N CYS A 140 2.77 13.81 6.31
CA CYS A 140 3.36 12.54 5.83
C CYS A 140 2.66 11.97 4.60
N SER A 141 1.43 12.40 4.30
CA SER A 141 0.80 12.12 3.00
C SER A 141 1.45 12.89 1.84
N GLN A 142 2.47 13.72 2.13
CA GLN A 142 3.26 14.43 1.15
C GLN A 142 4.67 13.82 1.05
N ILE A 143 4.76 12.64 0.50
CA ILE A 143 6.05 12.11 0.08
C ILE A 143 6.63 13.09 -0.94
N ARG A 144 7.62 13.84 -0.52
CA ARG A 144 8.28 14.85 -1.35
C ARG A 144 9.20 14.13 -2.33
N MET A 145 8.69 13.83 -3.51
CA MET A 145 9.56 13.48 -4.63
C MET A 145 10.40 14.69 -5.02
N HIS A 146 11.71 14.54 -4.94
CA HIS A 146 12.62 15.58 -5.38
C HIS A 146 12.71 15.54 -6.92
N ARG A 147 12.06 16.49 -7.59
CA ARG A 147 12.38 16.84 -8.98
C ARG A 147 13.64 17.72 -9.02
N PRO A 148 14.48 17.58 -10.07
CA PRO A 148 15.54 18.55 -10.31
C PRO A 148 14.93 19.96 -10.44
N GLU A 149 15.65 20.99 -9.99
CA GLU A 149 15.20 22.37 -9.77
C GLU A 149 14.67 23.12 -11.00
N SER A 150 14.62 22.53 -12.18
CA SER A 150 14.26 23.23 -13.44
C SER A 150 12.77 23.22 -13.81
N SER A 151 11.88 22.68 -12.98
CA SER A 151 10.43 22.76 -13.25
C SER A 151 9.61 22.88 -11.97
N CYS A 152 9.64 24.05 -11.36
CA CYS A 152 8.87 24.35 -10.17
C CYS A 152 7.44 24.73 -10.53
N ARG A 153 6.53 23.74 -10.55
CA ARG A 153 5.13 23.92 -10.13
C ARG A 153 4.81 22.73 -9.24
N SER A 154 4.53 23.01 -7.98
CA SER A 154 4.23 22.03 -6.92
C SER A 154 2.98 21.23 -7.26
N GLN A 155 3.13 20.13 -7.98
CA GLN A 155 2.09 19.09 -8.00
C GLN A 155 2.32 18.19 -6.79
N ARG A 156 1.46 18.35 -5.80
CA ARG A 156 1.40 17.48 -4.62
C ARG A 156 0.84 16.13 -5.07
N LEU A 157 1.65 15.08 -5.00
CA LEU A 157 1.17 13.72 -5.15
C LEU A 157 0.43 13.34 -3.86
N ARG A 158 -0.89 13.27 -3.91
CA ARG A 158 -1.67 12.68 -2.83
C ARG A 158 -1.77 11.19 -3.09
N ILE A 159 -1.04 10.40 -2.30
CA ILE A 159 -1.25 8.96 -2.27
C ILE A 159 -2.32 8.71 -1.21
N SER A 160 -3.52 8.40 -1.64
CA SER A 160 -4.59 7.96 -0.76
C SER A 160 -4.60 6.42 -0.78
N LEU A 161 -4.03 5.82 0.25
CA LEU A 161 -4.13 4.37 0.45
C LEU A 161 -5.47 4.09 1.11
N HIS A 162 -6.49 3.81 0.31
CA HIS A 162 -7.73 3.25 0.83
C HIS A 162 -7.59 1.74 0.81
N THR A 163 -7.37 1.17 1.97
CA THR A 163 -7.55 -0.27 2.19
C THR A 163 -9.04 -0.55 2.04
N THR A 164 -9.45 -0.90 0.84
CA THR A 164 -10.75 -1.53 0.66
C THR A 164 -10.56 -2.97 1.11
N ALA A 165 -10.91 -3.26 2.37
CA ALA A 165 -11.11 -4.64 2.78
C ALA A 165 -12.23 -5.19 1.91
N MET A 166 -11.90 -6.17 1.04
CA MET A 166 -12.89 -7.01 0.40
C MET A 166 -13.50 -7.97 1.43
#